data_a8d4c7354296619c7d5288977a6b89a6
#
_entry.id   a8d4c7354296619c7d5288977a6b89a6
#
_cell.length_a   1.000
_cell.length_b   1.000
_cell.length_c   1.000
_cell.angle_alpha   90.00
_cell.angle_beta   90.00
_cell.angle_gamma   90.00
#
_symmetry.space_group_name_H-M   'P 1'
#
loop_
_entity.id
_entity.type
_entity.pdbx_description
1 polymer ?
#
loop_
_entity_poly.entity_id
_entity_poly.type
_entity_poly.pdbx_seq_one_letter_code
_entity_poly.pdbx_strand_id
1 'polypeptide(L)'
;MEDKSPISEHIFIFPFSWKSSSHLPERLFNPHIQLKGKSFDHLKKWRVHYSTIENDQDYNEFVYFYKPIRSALYTFEKEPIIVRNYVFEHLDETQFFKIHIKGMILVLDIKQIRLKLYKTGIGLLSFELINTKYLKLEEIEAINSFSKMIYPPVLPLQKARDEWFPEGICMRLNKTTYTEEFFTMDYYKESLAISPLIMFILGEPFSCKANEKAYNKIVIEPILGNQMFCCCIYHSSELIKGIKTGSVPKKHIEQLMTLNKKTSYSDTSAYIENEYSIYGINRFMLLCMTTEGLEGKLYNQLVTLVLMQRATLLSLSTEIARISTLPKYALSEAISSIYEIYIQFINQLYFKEVTEEGEGARIYEELTKSFKIEEELNQLNFEVDEVHEYATLVEQAASTLKVQLLTIAGAALVLPSFVTGFFGMNIFKEEALHWWEHKQVILWLNSYVLLPTLVVTAFCTWTKRRHIKYFVMKLVMITLFLVSMIVTIKYGCGV
;
A
#
# COMPACT_ATOMS: atom_id res chain seq x y z
N MET A 1 34.29 -9.06 27.90
CA MET A 1 34.66 -8.14 26.80
C MET A 1 34.43 -6.76 27.34
N GLU A 2 35.43 -5.85 27.28
CA GLU A 2 35.20 -4.46 27.58
C GLU A 2 34.14 -3.91 26.63
N ASP A 3 33.09 -3.37 27.22
CA ASP A 3 31.96 -2.77 26.49
C ASP A 3 32.50 -1.48 25.84
N LYS A 4 33.05 -1.60 24.63
CA LYS A 4 33.52 -0.44 23.87
C LYS A 4 32.29 0.34 23.46
N SER A 5 32.17 1.56 23.94
CA SER A 5 31.11 2.47 23.50
C SER A 5 31.11 2.60 21.96
N PRO A 6 29.97 2.55 21.31
CA PRO A 6 29.89 2.63 19.86
C PRO A 6 30.42 3.98 19.36
N ILE A 7 31.19 3.94 18.27
CA ILE A 7 31.65 5.14 17.54
C ILE A 7 30.48 5.70 16.75
N SER A 8 29.74 4.81 16.08
CA SER A 8 28.54 5.17 15.35
C SER A 8 27.56 3.98 15.31
N GLU A 9 26.27 4.31 15.27
CA GLU A 9 25.19 3.36 15.07
C GLU A 9 24.48 3.70 13.74
N HIS A 10 24.19 2.67 12.95
CA HIS A 10 23.61 2.81 11.62
C HIS A 10 22.36 1.96 11.52
N ILE A 11 21.21 2.58 11.30
CA ILE A 11 19.94 1.90 11.13
C ILE A 11 19.50 2.05 9.68
N PHE A 12 19.39 0.93 8.98
CA PHE A 12 18.92 0.89 7.60
C PHE A 12 17.49 0.37 7.56
N ILE A 13 16.60 1.12 6.89
CA ILE A 13 15.17 0.81 6.85
C ILE A 13 14.74 0.62 5.40
N PHE A 14 14.15 -0.54 5.11
CA PHE A 14 13.60 -0.92 3.82
C PHE A 14 12.07 -0.95 3.89
N PRO A 15 11.35 0.00 3.28
CA PRO A 15 9.91 -0.03 3.16
C PRO A 15 9.46 -0.86 1.95
N PHE A 16 8.41 -1.65 2.13
CA PHE A 16 7.80 -2.47 1.09
C PHE A 16 6.28 -2.56 1.28
N SER A 17 5.55 -2.85 0.20
CA SER A 17 4.16 -3.26 0.30
C SER A 17 4.06 -4.77 0.45
N TRP A 18 3.02 -5.25 1.14
CA TRP A 18 2.79 -6.66 1.34
C TRP A 18 1.31 -7.02 1.17
N LYS A 19 1.06 -8.23 0.64
CA LYS A 19 -0.26 -8.81 0.43
C LYS A 19 -0.24 -10.27 0.87
N SER A 20 -1.29 -10.73 1.55
CA SER A 20 -1.39 -12.14 1.93
C SER A 20 -2.02 -12.96 0.81
N SER A 21 -1.38 -14.07 0.40
CA SER A 21 -1.88 -14.93 -0.67
C SER A 21 -3.10 -15.78 -0.29
N SER A 22 -3.44 -15.90 0.98
CA SER A 22 -4.58 -16.70 1.45
C SER A 22 -5.95 -16.13 1.07
N HIS A 23 -6.01 -14.90 0.56
CA HIS A 23 -7.23 -14.20 0.16
C HIS A 23 -7.21 -13.70 -1.29
N LEU A 24 -6.36 -14.28 -2.14
CA LEU A 24 -6.35 -13.93 -3.55
C LEU A 24 -7.30 -14.84 -4.35
N PRO A 25 -8.48 -14.36 -4.72
CA PRO A 25 -8.75 -14.15 -6.12
C PRO A 25 -8.08 -12.83 -6.49
N GLU A 26 -7.48 -12.67 -7.64
CA GLU A 26 -6.77 -11.55 -8.25
C GLU A 26 -7.16 -10.09 -7.85
N ARG A 27 -7.83 -9.90 -6.73
CA ARG A 27 -8.57 -8.71 -6.34
C ARG A 27 -8.11 -8.19 -4.98
N LEU A 28 -7.39 -7.07 -5.08
CA LEU A 28 -7.54 -5.94 -4.17
C LEU A 28 -7.04 -6.09 -2.73
N PHE A 29 -6.43 -5.01 -2.26
CA PHE A 29 -6.30 -4.71 -0.84
C PHE A 29 -7.54 -5.20 -0.09
N ASN A 30 -7.33 -6.00 0.92
CA ASN A 30 -8.41 -6.39 1.82
C ASN A 30 -8.33 -5.50 3.07
N PRO A 31 -9.23 -4.50 3.22
CA PRO A 31 -9.25 -3.59 4.37
C PRO A 31 -9.51 -4.32 5.69
N HIS A 32 -10.05 -5.53 5.61
CA HIS A 32 -10.35 -6.38 6.77
C HIS A 32 -9.21 -7.32 7.15
N ILE A 33 -8.00 -7.14 6.59
CA ILE A 33 -6.85 -7.95 6.99
C ILE A 33 -6.63 -7.82 8.50
N GLN A 34 -6.83 -8.93 9.19
CA GLN A 34 -6.46 -9.04 10.59
C GLN A 34 -5.00 -9.49 10.63
N LEU A 35 -4.13 -8.69 11.25
CA LEU A 35 -2.75 -9.06 11.55
C LEU A 35 -2.70 -10.13 12.66
N LYS A 36 -3.66 -11.07 12.67
CA LYS A 36 -3.79 -12.17 13.63
C LYS A 36 -3.94 -13.48 12.88
N GLY A 37 -3.51 -14.57 13.53
CA GLY A 37 -3.65 -15.92 13.03
C GLY A 37 -2.34 -16.56 12.64
N LYS A 38 -2.37 -17.86 12.29
CA LYS A 38 -1.18 -18.70 12.08
C LYS A 38 -0.13 -18.12 11.12
N SER A 39 -0.56 -17.35 10.12
CA SER A 39 0.35 -16.73 9.14
C SER A 39 1.16 -15.56 9.71
N PHE A 40 0.69 -14.92 10.76
CA PHE A 40 1.34 -13.75 11.36
C PHE A 40 1.87 -14.01 12.78
N ASP A 41 1.35 -15.04 13.46
CA ASP A 41 1.78 -15.38 14.81
C ASP A 41 3.06 -16.20 14.81
N HIS A 42 3.36 -16.95 13.72
CA HIS A 42 4.48 -17.86 13.62
C HIS A 42 5.28 -17.68 12.32
N LEU A 43 6.00 -16.56 12.24
CA LEU A 43 7.02 -16.37 11.20
C LEU A 43 8.30 -17.09 11.64
N LYS A 44 8.83 -18.02 10.84
CA LYS A 44 9.93 -18.96 11.23
C LYS A 44 11.17 -18.32 11.87
N LYS A 45 11.51 -17.08 11.48
CA LYS A 45 12.72 -16.38 11.95
C LYS A 45 12.40 -15.21 12.87
N TRP A 46 11.12 -14.99 13.18
CA TRP A 46 10.64 -13.77 13.78
C TRP A 46 9.77 -14.06 14.99
N ARG A 47 10.08 -13.42 16.10
CA ARG A 47 9.25 -13.41 17.30
C ARG A 47 8.45 -12.12 17.36
N VAL A 48 7.16 -12.23 17.66
CA VAL A 48 6.33 -11.05 17.95
C VAL A 48 6.89 -10.34 19.16
N HIS A 49 7.08 -9.03 19.03
CA HIS A 49 7.50 -8.16 20.11
C HIS A 49 6.32 -7.36 20.63
N TYR A 50 5.87 -7.72 21.81
CA TYR A 50 4.89 -6.93 22.55
C TYR A 50 5.62 -5.87 23.35
N SER A 51 5.14 -4.63 23.27
CA SER A 51 5.74 -3.53 23.99
C SER A 51 5.30 -3.56 25.45
N THR A 52 6.24 -3.75 26.34
CA THR A 52 6.09 -3.75 27.79
C THR A 52 6.90 -2.58 28.35
N ILE A 53 6.43 -1.98 29.43
CA ILE A 53 7.16 -0.93 30.16
C ILE A 53 7.77 -1.60 31.38
N GLU A 54 9.07 -1.84 31.33
CA GLU A 54 9.80 -2.60 32.39
C GLU A 54 10.71 -1.71 33.23
N ASN A 55 11.10 -0.54 32.71
CA ASN A 55 12.02 0.40 33.34
C ASN A 55 11.67 1.85 32.99
N ASP A 56 12.37 2.78 33.61
CA ASP A 56 12.15 4.23 33.40
C ASP A 56 12.44 4.66 31.96
N GLN A 57 13.38 4.01 31.28
CA GLN A 57 13.71 4.29 29.88
C GLN A 57 12.57 3.89 28.94
N ASP A 58 11.99 2.72 29.12
CA ASP A 58 10.82 2.29 28.36
C ASP A 58 9.62 3.19 28.63
N TYR A 59 9.46 3.64 29.89
CA TYR A 59 8.42 4.60 30.24
C TYR A 59 8.63 5.94 29.55
N ASN A 60 9.84 6.50 29.57
CA ASN A 60 10.17 7.75 28.92
C ASN A 60 9.97 7.68 27.41
N GLU A 61 10.42 6.61 26.75
CA GLU A 61 10.14 6.37 25.32
C GLU A 61 8.64 6.32 25.04
N PHE A 62 7.87 5.66 25.91
CA PHE A 62 6.43 5.52 25.73
C PHE A 62 5.70 6.86 25.88
N VAL A 63 6.02 7.66 26.90
CA VAL A 63 5.36 8.94 27.16
C VAL A 63 5.81 10.05 26.21
N TYR A 64 6.96 9.90 25.58
CA TYR A 64 7.50 10.83 24.60
C TYR A 64 6.52 11.09 23.45
N PHE A 65 5.77 10.07 23.04
CA PHE A 65 4.80 10.16 21.97
C PHE A 65 3.38 10.38 22.48
N TYR A 66 2.60 11.16 21.76
CA TYR A 66 1.16 11.31 22.02
C TYR A 66 0.45 9.95 21.98
N LYS A 67 -0.62 9.80 22.75
CA LYS A 67 -1.38 8.56 22.87
C LYS A 67 -1.81 7.93 21.53
N PRO A 68 -2.32 8.69 20.52
CA PRO A 68 -2.67 8.12 19.22
C PRO A 68 -1.48 7.52 18.47
N ILE A 69 -0.28 8.11 18.63
CA ILE A 69 0.93 7.69 17.95
C ILE A 69 1.41 6.33 18.47
N ARG A 70 1.22 6.06 19.75
CA ARG A 70 1.67 4.83 20.41
C ARG A 70 1.11 3.59 19.75
N SER A 71 -0.15 3.61 19.33
CA SER A 71 -0.78 2.48 18.62
C SER A 71 -0.21 2.24 17.21
N ALA A 72 0.38 3.26 16.59
CA ALA A 72 1.08 3.14 15.30
C ALA A 72 2.55 2.68 15.44
N LEU A 73 3.14 2.82 16.62
CA LEU A 73 4.53 2.43 16.88
C LEU A 73 4.67 1.09 17.58
N TYR A 74 3.75 0.80 18.51
CA TYR A 74 3.87 -0.32 19.45
C TYR A 74 2.77 -1.35 19.24
N THR A 75 3.09 -2.61 19.52
CA THR A 75 2.12 -3.70 19.52
C THR A 75 1.76 -4.04 20.96
N PHE A 76 0.48 -3.93 21.31
CA PHE A 76 -0.04 -4.32 22.61
C PHE A 76 -0.88 -5.59 22.51
N GLU A 77 -0.86 -6.41 23.54
CA GLU A 77 -1.53 -7.71 23.51
C GLU A 77 -3.07 -7.60 23.46
N LYS A 78 -3.63 -6.57 24.11
CA LYS A 78 -5.08 -6.41 24.29
C LYS A 78 -5.76 -5.36 23.41
N GLU A 79 -4.97 -4.57 22.64
CA GLU A 79 -5.51 -3.49 21.81
C GLU A 79 -5.71 -3.92 20.36
N PRO A 80 -6.52 -3.17 19.56
CA PRO A 80 -6.62 -3.39 18.13
C PRO A 80 -5.23 -3.25 17.49
N ILE A 81 -4.81 -4.26 16.74
CA ILE A 81 -3.49 -4.28 16.12
C ILE A 81 -3.52 -3.45 14.85
N ILE A 82 -2.89 -2.28 14.88
CA ILE A 82 -2.63 -1.42 13.72
C ILE A 82 -1.28 -1.79 13.08
N VAL A 83 -0.28 -2.02 13.94
CA VAL A 83 1.06 -2.47 13.59
C VAL A 83 1.39 -3.75 14.35
N ARG A 84 2.08 -4.67 13.68
CA ARG A 84 2.64 -5.84 14.32
C ARG A 84 4.16 -5.78 14.24
N ASN A 85 4.78 -5.73 15.39
CA ASN A 85 6.22 -5.65 15.57
C ASN A 85 6.81 -7.04 15.76
N TYR A 86 7.91 -7.31 15.05
CA TYR A 86 8.69 -8.53 15.18
C TYR A 86 10.14 -8.20 15.39
N VAL A 87 10.81 -9.06 16.14
CA VAL A 87 12.26 -9.06 16.32
C VAL A 87 12.82 -10.39 15.77
N PHE A 88 13.95 -10.31 15.09
CA PHE A 88 14.61 -11.49 14.56
C PHE A 88 15.09 -12.38 15.70
N GLU A 89 14.77 -13.68 15.62
CA GLU A 89 15.14 -14.64 16.66
C GLU A 89 16.61 -15.05 16.54
N HIS A 90 17.24 -15.28 17.71
CA HIS A 90 18.58 -15.88 17.85
C HIS A 90 19.69 -15.12 17.13
N LEU A 91 19.83 -13.82 17.40
CA LEU A 91 21.06 -13.10 17.08
C LEU A 91 22.16 -13.61 18.05
N ASP A 92 23.20 -14.22 17.54
CA ASP A 92 24.39 -14.64 18.30
C ASP A 92 25.58 -13.69 18.06
N GLU A 93 26.62 -13.76 18.88
CA GLU A 93 27.81 -12.89 18.78
C GLU A 93 28.63 -13.10 17.48
N THR A 94 28.29 -14.09 16.67
CA THR A 94 28.99 -14.41 15.41
C THR A 94 28.40 -13.74 14.20
N GLN A 95 27.38 -12.89 14.39
CA GLN A 95 26.67 -12.23 13.30
C GLN A 95 27.35 -10.95 12.89
N PHE A 96 27.46 -10.75 11.59
CA PHE A 96 28.09 -9.56 11.04
C PHE A 96 27.40 -9.12 9.74
N PHE A 97 27.57 -7.83 9.45
CA PHE A 97 27.30 -7.23 8.18
C PHE A 97 28.62 -6.74 7.58
N LYS A 98 28.96 -7.15 6.39
CA LYS A 98 30.23 -6.87 5.74
C LYS A 98 30.01 -6.20 4.38
N ILE A 99 30.73 -5.13 4.16
CA ILE A 99 30.69 -4.39 2.90
C ILE A 99 32.05 -4.49 2.25
N HIS A 100 32.07 -4.90 0.99
CA HIS A 100 33.24 -4.93 0.13
C HIS A 100 33.21 -3.71 -0.79
N ILE A 101 34.16 -2.83 -0.62
CA ILE A 101 34.36 -1.65 -1.43
C ILE A 101 35.77 -1.73 -1.98
N LYS A 102 36.05 -1.15 -3.14
CA LYS A 102 37.36 -1.15 -3.78
C LYS A 102 38.48 -0.78 -2.79
N GLY A 103 39.30 -1.74 -2.44
CA GLY A 103 40.42 -1.57 -1.51
C GLY A 103 40.05 -1.46 -0.02
N MET A 104 38.76 -1.60 0.35
CA MET A 104 38.31 -1.51 1.73
C MET A 104 37.29 -2.61 2.05
N ILE A 105 37.42 -3.21 3.22
CA ILE A 105 36.45 -4.15 3.76
C ILE A 105 35.99 -3.62 5.13
N LEU A 106 34.71 -3.32 5.25
CA LEU A 106 34.12 -2.85 6.49
C LEU A 106 33.26 -3.97 7.09
N VAL A 107 33.46 -4.29 8.36
CA VAL A 107 32.72 -5.32 9.09
C VAL A 107 32.08 -4.70 10.31
N LEU A 108 30.74 -4.75 10.36
CA LEU A 108 29.92 -4.17 11.42
C LEU A 108 29.20 -5.28 12.17
N ASP A 109 29.00 -5.05 13.46
CA ASP A 109 28.25 -5.96 14.31
C ASP A 109 26.75 -5.66 14.17
N ILE A 110 25.92 -6.71 14.10
CA ILE A 110 24.46 -6.57 13.99
C ILE A 110 23.89 -6.53 15.42
N LYS A 111 23.35 -5.39 15.83
CA LYS A 111 22.71 -5.22 17.13
C LYS A 111 21.32 -5.83 17.14
N GLN A 112 20.50 -5.48 16.14
CA GLN A 112 19.12 -5.92 16.07
C GLN A 112 18.58 -5.88 14.64
N ILE A 113 17.63 -6.78 14.35
CA ILE A 113 16.84 -6.76 13.12
C ILE A 113 15.38 -6.76 13.54
N ARG A 114 14.60 -5.82 13.00
CA ARG A 114 13.18 -5.63 13.31
C ARG A 114 12.35 -5.62 12.03
N LEU A 115 11.12 -6.13 12.14
CA LEU A 115 10.13 -6.08 11.08
C LEU A 115 8.83 -5.51 11.64
N LYS A 116 8.29 -4.49 10.98
CA LYS A 116 6.99 -3.93 11.30
C LYS A 116 6.05 -4.18 10.12
N LEU A 117 4.88 -4.76 10.38
CA LEU A 117 3.82 -4.93 9.40
C LEU A 117 2.61 -4.11 9.81
N TYR A 118 2.21 -3.19 8.94
CA TYR A 118 1.05 -2.31 9.14
C TYR A 118 -0.19 -2.87 8.46
N LYS A 119 -1.34 -2.62 9.05
CA LYS A 119 -2.65 -3.05 8.52
C LYS A 119 -2.95 -2.43 7.15
N THR A 120 -2.34 -1.30 6.82
CA THR A 120 -2.41 -0.66 5.50
C THR A 120 -1.67 -1.41 4.39
N GLY A 121 -1.10 -2.59 4.67
CA GLY A 121 -0.34 -3.36 3.69
C GLY A 121 1.11 -2.88 3.50
N ILE A 122 1.63 -2.10 4.45
CA ILE A 122 3.02 -1.63 4.44
C ILE A 122 3.85 -2.44 5.42
N GLY A 123 5.07 -2.78 5.01
CA GLY A 123 6.09 -3.39 5.85
C GLY A 123 7.34 -2.52 5.92
N LEU A 124 7.99 -2.50 7.07
CA LEU A 124 9.27 -1.86 7.28
C LEU A 124 10.24 -2.90 7.87
N LEU A 125 11.25 -3.28 7.10
CA LEU A 125 12.37 -4.08 7.58
C LEU A 125 13.49 -3.14 8.00
N SER A 126 13.97 -3.23 9.23
CA SER A 126 15.11 -2.45 9.71
C SER A 126 16.18 -3.35 10.30
N PHE A 127 17.43 -3.01 10.07
CA PHE A 127 18.56 -3.62 10.76
C PHE A 127 19.51 -2.54 11.29
N GLU A 128 19.92 -2.75 12.52
CA GLU A 128 20.73 -1.85 13.31
C GLU A 128 22.14 -2.42 13.43
N LEU A 129 23.11 -1.66 12.93
CA LEU A 129 24.52 -2.01 12.88
C LEU A 129 25.32 -1.13 13.82
N ILE A 130 26.28 -1.70 14.51
CA ILE A 130 27.20 -1.00 15.42
C ILE A 130 28.58 -0.97 14.81
N ASN A 131 29.15 0.23 14.79
CA ASN A 131 30.54 0.48 14.46
C ASN A 131 31.35 0.75 15.73
N THR A 132 32.25 -0.14 16.10
CA THR A 132 33.18 -0.02 17.22
C THR A 132 34.65 0.09 16.77
N LYS A 133 34.91 0.10 15.44
CA LYS A 133 36.25 -0.05 14.87
C LYS A 133 36.70 1.11 14.01
N TYR A 134 35.78 1.67 13.22
CA TYR A 134 36.07 2.64 12.16
C TYR A 134 35.86 4.05 12.68
N LEU A 135 36.97 4.80 12.82
CA LEU A 135 36.98 6.15 13.40
C LEU A 135 37.00 7.26 12.34
N LYS A 136 37.50 6.95 11.13
CA LYS A 136 37.68 7.95 10.09
C LYS A 136 36.35 8.35 9.47
N LEU A 137 36.19 9.64 9.22
CA LEU A 137 34.98 10.20 8.60
C LEU A 137 34.66 9.52 7.27
N GLU A 138 35.70 9.22 6.44
CA GLU A 138 35.55 8.52 5.16
C GLU A 138 35.01 7.10 5.30
N GLU A 139 35.37 6.40 6.39
CA GLU A 139 34.86 5.06 6.70
C GLU A 139 33.37 5.11 7.08
N ILE A 140 32.98 6.12 7.88
CA ILE A 140 31.57 6.34 8.28
C ILE A 140 30.72 6.75 7.07
N GLU A 141 31.26 7.65 6.21
CA GLU A 141 30.66 8.01 4.92
C GLU A 141 30.43 6.77 4.05
N ALA A 142 31.45 5.91 3.96
CA ALA A 142 31.36 4.68 3.19
C ALA A 142 30.29 3.72 3.74
N ILE A 143 30.20 3.55 5.07
CA ILE A 143 29.15 2.76 5.70
C ILE A 143 27.77 3.33 5.33
N ASN A 144 27.55 4.63 5.49
CA ASN A 144 26.27 5.28 5.19
C ASN A 144 25.89 5.17 3.71
N SER A 145 26.86 5.30 2.81
CA SER A 145 26.60 5.36 1.38
C SER A 145 26.39 3.99 0.75
N PHE A 146 27.16 2.99 1.15
CA PHE A 146 27.18 1.70 0.48
C PHE A 146 26.31 0.66 1.15
N SER A 147 26.11 0.70 2.50
CA SER A 147 25.23 -0.27 3.17
C SER A 147 23.76 -0.17 2.81
N LYS A 148 23.30 1.01 2.42
CA LYS A 148 21.90 1.25 2.04
C LYS A 148 21.57 0.83 0.61
N MET A 149 22.57 0.49 -0.21
CA MET A 149 22.37 0.06 -1.57
C MET A 149 21.70 -1.30 -1.59
N ILE A 150 20.56 -1.37 -2.26
CA ILE A 150 19.79 -2.58 -2.49
C ILE A 150 19.46 -2.69 -3.98
N TYR A 151 18.98 -3.82 -4.35
CA TYR A 151 18.62 -4.18 -5.70
C TYR A 151 17.16 -3.84 -6.03
N PRO A 152 16.77 -3.44 -7.24
CA PRO A 152 17.63 -3.17 -8.39
C PRO A 152 18.27 -1.77 -8.34
N PRO A 153 19.56 -1.65 -8.69
CA PRO A 153 20.23 -0.36 -8.71
C PRO A 153 19.98 0.41 -10.02
N VAL A 154 20.08 1.73 -9.96
CA VAL A 154 20.23 2.56 -11.16
C VAL A 154 21.66 2.47 -11.65
N LEU A 155 21.86 1.91 -12.86
CA LEU A 155 23.21 1.71 -13.41
C LEU A 155 23.78 3.00 -13.99
N PRO A 156 25.04 3.36 -13.66
CA PRO A 156 25.68 4.52 -14.23
C PRO A 156 25.99 4.30 -15.72
N LEU A 157 25.57 5.22 -16.58
CA LEU A 157 25.75 5.09 -18.03
C LEU A 157 27.19 5.36 -18.52
N GLN A 158 27.96 6.17 -17.80
CA GLN A 158 29.26 6.66 -18.24
C GLN A 158 30.37 6.54 -17.19
N LYS A 159 30.12 5.93 -16.03
CA LYS A 159 31.08 5.86 -14.92
C LYS A 159 31.30 4.42 -14.49
N ALA A 160 32.46 4.18 -13.88
CA ALA A 160 32.78 2.89 -13.31
C ALA A 160 31.77 2.54 -12.19
N ARG A 161 31.29 1.29 -12.19
CA ARG A 161 30.31 0.81 -11.19
C ARG A 161 30.84 0.89 -9.75
N ASP A 162 32.14 0.71 -9.59
CA ASP A 162 32.85 0.76 -8.31
C ASP A 162 32.79 2.13 -7.59
N GLU A 163 32.43 3.18 -8.28
CA GLU A 163 32.19 4.50 -7.68
C GLU A 163 30.77 4.64 -7.09
N TRP A 164 29.83 3.78 -7.50
CA TRP A 164 28.41 3.90 -7.17
C TRP A 164 27.91 2.80 -6.27
N PHE A 165 28.48 1.61 -6.39
CA PHE A 165 28.06 0.41 -5.68
C PHE A 165 29.23 -0.22 -4.97
N PRO A 166 28.98 -0.92 -3.83
CA PRO A 166 29.95 -1.82 -3.29
C PRO A 166 30.20 -2.97 -4.27
N GLU A 167 31.35 -3.62 -4.20
CA GLU A 167 31.62 -4.86 -4.93
C GLU A 167 30.64 -5.95 -4.47
N GLY A 168 30.40 -6.00 -3.17
CA GLY A 168 29.42 -6.92 -2.58
C GLY A 168 29.05 -6.56 -1.15
N ILE A 169 27.88 -7.06 -0.74
CA ILE A 169 27.41 -7.01 0.63
C ILE A 169 27.24 -8.44 1.13
N CYS A 170 27.81 -8.75 2.29
CA CYS A 170 27.72 -10.06 2.91
C CYS A 170 27.11 -9.94 4.30
N MET A 171 26.10 -10.76 4.60
CA MET A 171 25.48 -10.83 5.91
C MET A 171 25.48 -12.26 6.43
N ARG A 172 25.86 -12.43 7.68
CA ARG A 172 25.77 -13.71 8.38
C ARG A 172 24.70 -13.66 9.45
N LEU A 173 23.73 -14.57 9.33
CA LEU A 173 22.64 -14.75 10.28
C LEU A 173 22.48 -16.23 10.61
N ASN A 174 22.37 -16.59 11.89
CA ASN A 174 22.12 -17.98 12.34
C ASN A 174 23.03 -19.01 11.65
N LYS A 175 24.34 -18.78 11.64
CA LYS A 175 25.36 -19.64 11.00
C LYS A 175 25.29 -19.72 9.47
N THR A 176 24.33 -19.06 8.83
CA THR A 176 24.21 -18.99 7.39
C THR A 176 24.74 -17.66 6.91
N THR A 177 25.63 -17.70 5.91
CA THR A 177 26.19 -16.50 5.28
C THR A 177 25.59 -16.35 3.89
N TYR A 178 25.15 -15.14 3.58
CA TYR A 178 24.66 -14.77 2.26
C TYR A 178 25.47 -13.60 1.73
N THR A 179 25.89 -13.67 0.48
CA THR A 179 26.66 -12.62 -0.20
C THR A 179 25.92 -12.23 -1.47
N GLU A 180 25.74 -10.93 -1.67
CA GLU A 180 25.22 -10.33 -2.90
C GLU A 180 26.35 -9.57 -3.58
N GLU A 181 26.68 -9.95 -4.83
CA GLU A 181 27.78 -9.36 -5.62
C GLU A 181 27.18 -8.46 -6.70
N PHE A 182 27.45 -7.17 -6.64
CA PHE A 182 26.80 -6.18 -7.52
C PHE A 182 27.42 -6.13 -8.93
N PHE A 183 28.66 -6.54 -9.11
CA PHE A 183 29.34 -6.43 -10.42
C PHE A 183 29.09 -7.61 -11.34
N THR A 184 28.81 -8.78 -10.79
CA THR A 184 28.59 -10.04 -11.52
C THR A 184 27.13 -10.22 -11.97
N MET A 185 26.21 -9.47 -11.41
CA MET A 185 24.79 -9.59 -11.70
C MET A 185 24.43 -9.03 -13.09
N ASP A 186 23.66 -9.82 -13.84
CA ASP A 186 23.08 -9.41 -15.11
C ASP A 186 21.67 -8.82 -14.86
N TYR A 187 21.63 -7.54 -14.50
CA TYR A 187 20.39 -6.83 -14.16
C TYR A 187 19.36 -6.81 -15.29
N TYR A 188 19.79 -7.01 -16.54
CA TYR A 188 18.88 -7.00 -17.69
C TYR A 188 18.15 -8.31 -17.88
N LYS A 189 18.73 -9.43 -17.47
CA LYS A 189 18.12 -10.76 -17.60
C LYS A 189 17.25 -11.10 -16.42
N GLU A 190 17.55 -10.58 -15.26
CA GLU A 190 16.82 -10.84 -14.03
C GLU A 190 16.03 -9.60 -13.64
N SER A 191 14.75 -9.54 -13.99
CA SER A 191 13.85 -8.49 -13.50
C SER A 191 13.52 -8.71 -12.03
N LEU A 192 14.54 -8.59 -11.17
CA LEU A 192 14.36 -8.75 -9.74
C LEU A 192 13.78 -7.46 -9.14
N ALA A 193 12.65 -7.59 -8.50
CA ALA A 193 11.97 -6.47 -7.86
C ALA A 193 12.58 -6.12 -6.49
N ILE A 194 13.15 -7.10 -5.79
CA ILE A 194 13.69 -6.96 -4.43
C ILE A 194 15.05 -7.66 -4.33
N SER A 195 15.97 -7.08 -3.57
CA SER A 195 17.28 -7.67 -3.28
C SER A 195 17.15 -9.08 -2.70
N PRO A 196 17.89 -10.05 -3.23
CA PRO A 196 18.00 -11.38 -2.63
C PRO A 196 18.46 -11.36 -1.18
N LEU A 197 19.31 -10.38 -0.78
CA LEU A 197 19.70 -10.17 0.60
C LEU A 197 18.51 -9.85 1.51
N ILE A 198 17.61 -8.97 1.05
CA ILE A 198 16.38 -8.64 1.78
C ILE A 198 15.50 -9.89 1.92
N MET A 199 15.36 -10.69 0.85
CA MET A 199 14.61 -11.95 0.90
C MET A 199 15.27 -12.98 1.83
N PHE A 200 16.60 -13.02 1.90
CA PHE A 200 17.33 -13.86 2.85
C PHE A 200 17.04 -13.47 4.31
N ILE A 201 16.98 -12.16 4.60
CA ILE A 201 16.65 -11.67 5.94
C ILE A 201 15.21 -12.01 6.29
N LEU A 202 14.25 -11.67 5.41
CA LEU A 202 12.83 -11.90 5.66
C LEU A 202 12.51 -13.39 5.81
N GLY A 203 13.06 -14.24 4.94
CA GLY A 203 12.83 -15.68 4.96
C GLY A 203 11.38 -16.06 4.60
N GLU A 204 11.03 -17.33 4.80
CA GLU A 204 9.66 -17.79 4.65
C GLU A 204 8.76 -17.24 5.77
N PRO A 205 7.50 -16.83 5.46
CA PRO A 205 6.72 -17.07 4.24
C PRO A 205 6.76 -15.97 3.17
N PHE A 206 7.74 -15.05 3.21
CA PHE A 206 7.82 -13.94 2.27
C PHE A 206 8.25 -14.39 0.87
N SER A 207 7.65 -13.81 -0.17
CA SER A 207 7.95 -14.07 -1.59
C SER A 207 7.79 -12.79 -2.41
N CYS A 208 8.64 -12.62 -3.43
CA CYS A 208 8.50 -11.54 -4.42
C CYS A 208 7.78 -12.00 -5.71
N LYS A 209 7.34 -13.26 -5.79
CA LYS A 209 6.65 -13.83 -6.97
C LYS A 209 5.18 -14.03 -6.68
N ALA A 210 4.32 -13.28 -7.37
CA ALA A 210 2.87 -13.37 -7.25
C ALA A 210 2.29 -14.72 -7.75
N ASN A 211 2.98 -15.40 -8.66
CA ASN A 211 2.46 -16.60 -9.36
C ASN A 211 2.78 -17.95 -8.70
N GLU A 212 3.46 -17.96 -7.57
CA GLU A 212 3.64 -19.20 -6.84
C GLU A 212 2.35 -19.56 -6.09
N LYS A 213 1.66 -20.62 -6.56
CA LYS A 213 0.47 -21.23 -5.93
C LYS A 213 0.77 -21.87 -4.56
N ALA A 214 1.40 -21.14 -3.66
CA ALA A 214 1.66 -21.63 -2.33
C ALA A 214 0.69 -20.94 -1.35
N TYR A 215 -0.15 -21.74 -0.73
CA TYR A 215 -0.99 -21.31 0.38
C TYR A 215 -0.13 -20.70 1.51
N ASN A 216 -0.58 -19.56 2.06
CA ASN A 216 0.05 -18.86 3.18
C ASN A 216 1.37 -18.12 2.87
N LYS A 217 1.59 -17.63 1.66
CA LYS A 217 2.72 -16.73 1.38
C LYS A 217 2.32 -15.26 1.54
N ILE A 218 3.27 -14.46 2.00
CA ILE A 218 3.19 -13.00 2.02
C ILE A 218 3.96 -12.49 0.81
N VAL A 219 3.24 -11.97 -0.17
CA VAL A 219 3.86 -11.39 -1.37
C VAL A 219 4.27 -9.96 -1.05
N ILE A 220 5.51 -9.60 -1.37
CA ILE A 220 6.07 -8.27 -1.12
C ILE A 220 6.52 -7.61 -2.41
N GLU A 221 6.37 -6.28 -2.46
CA GLU A 221 6.81 -5.43 -3.57
C GLU A 221 7.53 -4.19 -3.01
N PRO A 222 8.61 -3.72 -3.66
CA PRO A 222 9.29 -2.50 -3.22
C PRO A 222 8.41 -1.27 -3.50
N ILE A 223 8.44 -0.29 -2.62
CA ILE A 223 7.70 0.97 -2.78
C ILE A 223 8.65 2.11 -3.15
N LEU A 224 9.74 2.21 -2.42
CA LEU A 224 10.80 3.19 -2.69
C LEU A 224 11.87 2.56 -3.58
N GLY A 225 12.64 3.40 -4.22
CA GLY A 225 13.65 2.99 -5.19
C GLY A 225 14.70 1.99 -4.70
N ASN A 226 15.91 2.11 -5.19
CA ASN A 226 16.99 1.14 -5.03
C ASN A 226 17.85 1.30 -3.76
N GLN A 227 17.43 2.10 -2.80
CA GLN A 227 18.20 2.33 -1.57
C GLN A 227 17.29 2.39 -0.35
N MET A 228 17.86 1.94 0.78
CA MET A 228 17.23 2.05 2.08
C MET A 228 17.41 3.45 2.66
N PHE A 229 16.50 3.86 3.54
CA PHE A 229 16.74 5.03 4.38
C PHE A 229 17.78 4.70 5.44
N CYS A 230 18.72 5.63 5.69
CA CYS A 230 19.75 5.49 6.70
C CYS A 230 19.50 6.46 7.86
N CYS A 231 19.43 5.95 9.08
CA CYS A 231 19.53 6.76 10.29
C CYS A 231 20.90 6.47 10.91
N CYS A 232 21.76 7.48 10.97
CA CYS A 232 23.12 7.37 11.51
C CYS A 232 23.25 8.22 12.77
N ILE A 233 23.67 7.60 13.87
CA ILE A 233 24.03 8.27 15.11
C ILE A 233 25.53 8.22 15.22
N TYR A 234 26.20 9.35 15.21
CA TYR A 234 27.63 9.49 15.25
C TYR A 234 28.09 10.21 16.53
N HIS A 235 28.86 9.50 17.34
CA HIS A 235 29.39 10.00 18.61
C HIS A 235 30.73 10.69 18.39
N SER A 236 30.77 12.02 18.30
CA SER A 236 32.00 12.79 18.12
C SER A 236 31.92 14.17 18.76
N SER A 237 32.40 14.29 19.98
CA SER A 237 32.46 15.57 20.68
C SER A 237 33.43 16.56 20.02
N GLU A 238 34.52 16.07 19.43
CA GLU A 238 35.51 16.91 18.76
C GLU A 238 34.94 17.55 17.49
N LEU A 239 34.25 16.76 16.67
CA LEU A 239 33.64 17.24 15.46
C LEU A 239 32.54 18.27 15.72
N ILE A 240 31.69 18.02 16.70
CA ILE A 240 30.63 18.95 17.09
C ILE A 240 31.21 20.30 17.60
N LYS A 241 32.20 20.22 18.48
CA LYS A 241 32.89 21.43 18.96
C LYS A 241 33.56 22.18 17.81
N GLY A 242 34.24 21.46 16.91
CA GLY A 242 34.89 22.04 15.75
C GLY A 242 33.92 22.75 14.81
N ILE A 243 32.76 22.18 14.54
CA ILE A 243 31.73 22.80 13.70
C ILE A 243 31.14 24.03 14.37
N LYS A 244 30.81 23.96 15.67
CA LYS A 244 30.25 25.08 16.43
C LYS A 244 31.22 26.25 16.58
N THR A 245 32.50 25.99 16.75
CA THR A 245 33.55 27.02 16.78
C THR A 245 33.97 27.55 15.43
N GLY A 246 33.47 26.95 14.34
CA GLY A 246 33.84 27.31 12.97
C GLY A 246 35.22 26.79 12.52
N SER A 247 35.91 26.00 13.36
CA SER A 247 37.21 25.42 13.05
C SER A 247 37.10 24.24 12.05
N VAL A 248 35.91 23.60 12.02
CA VAL A 248 35.57 22.55 11.07
C VAL A 248 34.46 23.05 10.14
N PRO A 249 34.63 23.03 8.81
CA PRO A 249 33.59 23.47 7.88
C PRO A 249 32.33 22.60 7.97
N LYS A 250 31.14 23.24 7.92
CA LYS A 250 29.83 22.50 7.83
C LYS A 250 29.77 21.53 6.63
N LYS A 251 30.62 21.72 5.63
CA LYS A 251 30.76 20.80 4.48
C LYS A 251 31.04 19.36 4.89
N HIS A 252 31.59 19.09 6.07
CA HIS A 252 31.79 17.74 6.57
C HIS A 252 30.45 17.04 6.92
N ILE A 253 29.47 17.81 7.38
CA ILE A 253 28.10 17.29 7.58
C ILE A 253 27.51 16.92 6.22
N GLU A 254 27.62 17.79 5.23
CA GLU A 254 27.17 17.55 3.88
C GLU A 254 27.82 16.30 3.27
N GLN A 255 29.12 16.09 3.54
CA GLN A 255 29.84 14.89 3.07
C GLN A 255 29.25 13.62 3.69
N LEU A 256 28.98 13.60 5.00
CA LEU A 256 28.35 12.45 5.66
C LEU A 256 26.94 12.15 5.15
N MET A 257 26.25 13.16 4.66
CA MET A 257 24.87 13.06 4.15
C MET A 257 24.80 12.84 2.64
N THR A 258 25.90 13.01 1.91
CA THR A 258 25.91 12.85 0.46
C THR A 258 25.80 11.38 0.06
N LEU A 259 24.95 11.09 -0.87
CA LEU A 259 24.70 9.75 -1.42
C LEU A 259 25.89 9.23 -2.25
N ASN A 260 26.64 10.14 -2.85
CA ASN A 260 27.83 9.90 -3.65
C ASN A 260 28.52 11.23 -3.92
N LYS A 261 29.84 11.25 -3.90
CA LYS A 261 30.70 12.44 -4.15
C LYS A 261 30.38 13.22 -5.45
N LYS A 262 29.48 12.74 -6.30
CA LYS A 262 29.25 13.28 -7.66
C LYS A 262 27.79 13.58 -8.00
N THR A 263 26.82 13.27 -7.15
CA THR A 263 25.44 13.73 -7.36
C THR A 263 25.26 15.05 -6.64
N SER A 264 25.47 16.13 -7.37
CA SER A 264 25.07 17.48 -6.97
C SER A 264 23.55 17.61 -6.96
N TYR A 265 22.87 16.83 -6.13
CA TYR A 265 21.52 17.16 -5.77
C TYR A 265 21.60 18.13 -4.59
N SER A 266 21.31 19.37 -4.85
CA SER A 266 20.89 20.36 -3.87
C SER A 266 19.49 20.00 -3.35
N ASP A 267 19.28 18.78 -2.90
CA ASP A 267 18.13 18.46 -2.09
C ASP A 267 18.36 19.17 -0.75
N THR A 268 17.46 20.06 -0.45
CA THR A 268 17.40 20.89 0.74
C THR A 268 17.66 20.04 1.98
N SER A 269 18.93 19.97 2.38
CA SER A 269 19.31 19.37 3.65
C SER A 269 18.96 20.38 4.73
N ALA A 270 18.06 20.00 5.63
CA ALA A 270 17.78 20.78 6.82
C ALA A 270 18.84 20.47 7.91
N TYR A 271 19.25 21.50 8.63
CA TYR A 271 20.16 21.37 9.77
C TYR A 271 19.51 21.91 11.02
N ILE A 272 19.55 21.11 12.08
CA ILE A 272 19.09 21.50 13.41
C ILE A 272 20.31 21.44 14.33
N GLU A 273 20.62 22.54 15.00
CA GLU A 273 21.74 22.62 15.94
C GLU A 273 21.19 22.83 17.35
N ASN A 274 21.59 21.95 18.27
CA ASN A 274 21.31 22.06 19.70
C ASN A 274 22.63 22.16 20.48
N GLU A 275 22.54 22.28 21.81
CA GLU A 275 23.73 22.43 22.66
C GLU A 275 24.69 21.23 22.55
N TYR A 276 24.15 20.01 22.47
CA TYR A 276 24.93 18.76 22.50
C TYR A 276 24.85 17.94 21.20
N SER A 277 24.07 18.40 20.24
CA SER A 277 23.81 17.62 19.03
C SER A 277 23.65 18.50 17.78
N ILE A 278 23.92 17.89 16.62
CA ILE A 278 23.67 18.47 15.31
C ILE A 278 22.96 17.41 14.47
N TYR A 279 21.83 17.79 13.88
CA TYR A 279 21.05 16.93 13.01
C TYR A 279 21.13 17.39 11.56
N GLY A 280 21.35 16.44 10.66
CA GLY A 280 21.24 16.64 9.24
C GLY A 280 20.12 15.76 8.69
N ILE A 281 19.21 16.36 7.91
CA ILE A 281 18.01 15.68 7.43
C ILE A 281 17.88 15.84 5.92
N ASN A 282 17.72 14.74 5.20
CA ASN A 282 17.34 14.72 3.79
C ASN A 282 16.43 13.52 3.48
N ARG A 283 16.02 13.35 2.21
CA ARG A 283 15.13 12.27 1.77
C ARG A 283 15.66 10.84 1.98
N PHE A 284 16.95 10.68 2.24
CA PHE A 284 17.62 9.38 2.29
C PHE A 284 18.30 9.10 3.62
N MET A 285 18.41 10.11 4.46
CA MET A 285 19.18 9.99 5.68
C MET A 285 18.75 10.98 6.76
N LEU A 286 18.75 10.51 8.00
CA LEU A 286 18.82 11.30 9.21
C LEU A 286 20.20 11.05 9.83
N LEU A 287 21.04 12.09 9.88
CA LEU A 287 22.30 12.10 10.60
C LEU A 287 22.11 12.79 11.94
N CYS A 288 22.44 12.11 13.02
CA CYS A 288 22.52 12.68 14.36
C CYS A 288 23.96 12.61 14.83
N MET A 289 24.61 13.74 14.97
CA MET A 289 25.90 13.85 15.65
C MET A 289 25.67 14.30 17.09
N THR A 290 26.22 13.57 18.04
CA THR A 290 25.96 13.82 19.47
C THR A 290 27.22 13.66 20.32
N THR A 291 27.26 14.40 21.42
CA THR A 291 28.27 14.26 22.48
C THR A 291 27.84 13.31 23.60
N GLU A 292 26.55 13.05 23.72
CA GLU A 292 25.94 12.24 24.76
C GLU A 292 25.40 10.95 24.19
N GLY A 293 25.25 9.92 25.03
CA GLY A 293 24.59 8.69 24.65
C GLY A 293 23.10 8.93 24.42
N LEU A 294 22.75 9.39 23.24
CA LEU A 294 21.35 9.61 22.87
C LEU A 294 20.60 8.29 22.70
N GLU A 295 19.34 8.35 23.04
CA GLU A 295 18.40 7.26 22.82
C GLU A 295 18.09 7.14 21.33
N GLY A 296 18.95 6.48 20.56
CA GLY A 296 18.77 6.22 19.12
C GLY A 296 17.42 5.58 18.77
N LYS A 297 16.78 4.96 19.75
CA LYS A 297 15.44 4.42 19.62
C LYS A 297 14.38 5.47 19.26
N LEU A 298 14.39 6.66 19.88
CA LEU A 298 13.40 7.72 19.65
C LEU A 298 13.46 8.23 18.21
N TYR A 299 14.65 8.51 17.70
CA TYR A 299 14.83 8.99 16.34
C TYR A 299 14.46 7.95 15.30
N ASN A 300 14.76 6.68 15.58
CA ASN A 300 14.30 5.57 14.73
C ASN A 300 12.77 5.49 14.69
N GLN A 301 12.06 5.75 15.78
CA GLN A 301 10.60 5.76 15.80
C GLN A 301 10.03 6.94 14.97
N LEU A 302 10.62 8.15 15.06
CA LEU A 302 10.24 9.29 14.23
C LEU A 302 10.40 9.00 12.74
N VAL A 303 11.56 8.46 12.35
CA VAL A 303 11.84 8.05 10.96
C VAL A 303 10.86 6.95 10.51
N THR A 304 10.60 5.99 11.38
CA THR A 304 9.64 4.89 11.09
C THR A 304 8.26 5.42 10.76
N LEU A 305 7.75 6.42 11.51
CA LEU A 305 6.45 7.03 11.25
C LEU A 305 6.41 7.70 9.88
N VAL A 306 7.41 8.53 9.58
CA VAL A 306 7.44 9.27 8.31
C VAL A 306 7.60 8.32 7.11
N LEU A 307 8.46 7.30 7.22
CA LEU A 307 8.61 6.28 6.17
C LEU A 307 7.33 5.47 5.96
N MET A 308 6.64 5.10 7.04
CA MET A 308 5.36 4.41 6.96
C MET A 308 4.32 5.27 6.25
N GLN A 309 4.21 6.56 6.62
CA GLN A 309 3.30 7.51 5.96
C GLN A 309 3.62 7.64 4.47
N ARG A 310 4.88 7.90 4.12
CA ARG A 310 5.32 7.99 2.73
C ARG A 310 5.02 6.73 1.94
N ALA A 311 5.36 5.58 2.49
CA ALA A 311 5.14 4.30 1.86
C ALA A 311 3.64 4.02 1.64
N THR A 312 2.79 4.38 2.61
CA THR A 312 1.33 4.22 2.48
C THR A 312 0.77 5.11 1.36
N LEU A 313 1.17 6.39 1.31
CA LEU A 313 0.73 7.33 0.27
C LEU A 313 1.09 6.82 -1.13
N LEU A 314 2.34 6.42 -1.35
CA LEU A 314 2.81 5.89 -2.65
C LEU A 314 2.12 4.57 -3.01
N SER A 315 1.88 3.70 -2.03
CA SER A 315 1.18 2.43 -2.28
C SER A 315 -0.28 2.67 -2.67
N LEU A 316 -0.98 3.58 -2.00
CA LEU A 316 -2.36 3.93 -2.33
C LEU A 316 -2.47 4.58 -3.71
N SER A 317 -1.61 5.54 -4.05
CA SER A 317 -1.59 6.15 -5.40
C SER A 317 -1.32 5.11 -6.50
N THR A 318 -0.39 4.18 -6.27
CA THR A 318 -0.14 3.06 -7.19
C THR A 318 -1.37 2.16 -7.38
N GLU A 319 -2.09 1.86 -6.31
CA GLU A 319 -3.31 1.04 -6.40
C GLU A 319 -4.46 1.80 -7.07
N ILE A 320 -4.61 3.09 -6.85
CA ILE A 320 -5.59 3.93 -7.55
C ILE A 320 -5.33 3.92 -9.06
N ALA A 321 -4.06 4.11 -9.46
CA ALA A 321 -3.67 4.01 -10.86
C ALA A 321 -4.00 2.63 -11.47
N ARG A 322 -3.78 1.55 -10.73
CA ARG A 322 -4.12 0.18 -11.17
C ARG A 322 -5.64 0.00 -11.29
N ILE A 323 -6.42 0.49 -10.33
CA ILE A 323 -7.88 0.36 -10.31
C ILE A 323 -8.53 1.12 -11.47
N SER A 324 -7.99 2.28 -11.85
CA SER A 324 -8.51 3.07 -12.95
C SER A 324 -8.53 2.31 -14.29
N THR A 325 -7.74 1.24 -14.42
CA THR A 325 -7.71 0.36 -15.60
C THR A 325 -8.71 -0.80 -15.55
N LEU A 326 -9.41 -1.00 -14.43
CA LEU A 326 -10.35 -2.11 -14.26
C LEU A 326 -11.65 -1.91 -15.08
N PRO A 327 -12.31 -3.02 -15.46
CA PRO A 327 -13.62 -2.93 -16.11
C PRO A 327 -14.67 -2.38 -15.11
N LYS A 328 -15.64 -1.64 -15.64
CA LYS A 328 -16.65 -0.90 -14.86
C LYS A 328 -17.38 -1.71 -13.79
N TYR A 329 -17.60 -3.00 -14.00
CA TYR A 329 -18.29 -3.86 -13.03
C TYR A 329 -17.46 -4.21 -11.79
N ALA A 330 -16.13 -4.13 -11.87
CA ALA A 330 -15.21 -4.39 -10.76
C ALA A 330 -14.73 -3.11 -10.07
N LEU A 331 -15.01 -1.94 -10.68
CA LEU A 331 -14.47 -0.67 -10.26
C LEU A 331 -15.04 -0.20 -8.91
N SER A 332 -16.35 -0.30 -8.71
CA SER A 332 -17.01 0.20 -7.48
C SER A 332 -16.53 -0.53 -6.23
N GLU A 333 -16.45 -1.87 -6.29
CA GLU A 333 -15.95 -2.67 -5.16
C GLU A 333 -14.48 -2.38 -4.86
N ALA A 334 -13.67 -2.21 -5.90
CA ALA A 334 -12.25 -1.91 -5.80
C ALA A 334 -11.99 -0.57 -5.12
N ILE A 335 -12.72 0.46 -5.55
CA ILE A 335 -12.61 1.81 -4.99
C ILE A 335 -13.06 1.85 -3.53
N SER A 336 -14.19 1.20 -3.20
CA SER A 336 -14.67 1.14 -1.83
C SER A 336 -13.61 0.55 -0.88
N SER A 337 -12.90 -0.48 -1.33
CA SER A 337 -11.84 -1.10 -0.53
C SER A 337 -10.64 -0.16 -0.31
N ILE A 338 -10.21 0.58 -1.33
CA ILE A 338 -9.13 1.57 -1.17
C ILE A 338 -9.56 2.73 -0.30
N TYR A 339 -10.77 3.23 -0.50
CA TYR A 339 -11.31 4.33 0.29
C TYR A 339 -11.35 3.99 1.78
N GLU A 340 -11.68 2.76 2.13
CA GLU A 340 -11.64 2.28 3.51
C GLU A 340 -10.22 2.28 4.08
N ILE A 341 -9.22 1.80 3.32
CA ILE A 341 -7.81 1.83 3.76
C ILE A 341 -7.32 3.28 3.88
N TYR A 342 -7.71 4.14 2.94
CA TYR A 342 -7.38 5.56 2.98
C TYR A 342 -7.94 6.24 4.23
N ILE A 343 -9.21 6.00 4.59
CA ILE A 343 -9.80 6.52 5.83
C ILE A 343 -9.08 5.97 7.07
N GLN A 344 -8.73 4.68 7.08
CA GLN A 344 -7.94 4.10 8.17
C GLN A 344 -6.57 4.77 8.30
N PHE A 345 -5.90 5.02 7.18
CA PHE A 345 -4.63 5.72 7.16
C PHE A 345 -4.74 7.14 7.75
N ILE A 346 -5.69 7.95 7.26
CA ILE A 346 -5.88 9.33 7.73
C ILE A 346 -6.18 9.39 9.23
N ASN A 347 -7.03 8.48 9.73
CA ASN A 347 -7.47 8.54 11.11
C ASN A 347 -6.51 7.89 12.11
N GLN A 348 -5.67 6.93 11.68
CA GLN A 348 -4.88 6.10 12.58
C GLN A 348 -3.36 6.21 12.39
N LEU A 349 -2.90 6.68 11.23
CA LEU A 349 -1.49 6.65 10.86
C LEU A 349 -0.94 7.98 10.34
N TYR A 350 -1.80 8.93 9.98
CA TYR A 350 -1.37 10.26 9.58
C TYR A 350 -1.42 11.21 10.77
N PHE A 351 -0.26 11.76 11.14
CA PHE A 351 -0.09 12.65 12.26
C PHE A 351 0.62 13.93 11.82
N LYS A 352 0.11 15.09 12.24
CA LYS A 352 0.78 16.39 12.03
C LYS A 352 1.83 16.64 13.09
N GLU A 353 1.54 16.22 14.31
CA GLU A 353 2.43 16.32 15.45
C GLU A 353 2.51 14.99 16.17
N VAL A 354 3.66 14.63 16.70
CA VAL A 354 3.90 13.31 17.30
C VAL A 354 4.36 13.40 18.77
N THR A 355 4.90 14.53 19.18
CA THR A 355 5.46 14.76 20.51
C THR A 355 5.43 16.25 20.89
N GLU A 356 5.40 16.56 22.18
CA GLU A 356 5.55 17.91 22.71
C GLU A 356 7.04 18.33 22.84
N GLU A 357 7.95 17.35 22.80
CA GLU A 357 9.38 17.62 22.90
C GLU A 357 9.89 18.39 21.68
N GLY A 358 10.37 19.61 21.94
CA GLY A 358 10.67 20.59 20.89
C GLY A 358 11.69 20.12 19.87
N GLU A 359 12.68 19.30 20.25
CA GLU A 359 13.66 18.73 19.35
C GLU A 359 13.04 17.66 18.44
N GLY A 360 12.31 16.72 19.02
CA GLY A 360 11.64 15.67 18.24
C GLY A 360 10.58 16.20 17.31
N ALA A 361 9.81 17.22 17.74
CA ALA A 361 8.83 17.89 16.91
C ALA A 361 9.48 18.56 15.69
N ARG A 362 10.61 19.26 15.86
CA ARG A 362 11.36 19.88 14.76
C ARG A 362 11.95 18.84 13.79
N ILE A 363 12.51 17.74 14.32
CA ILE A 363 13.04 16.66 13.48
C ILE A 363 11.92 16.02 12.66
N TYR A 364 10.77 15.77 13.29
CA TYR A 364 9.61 15.20 12.60
C TYR A 364 9.08 16.14 11.50
N GLU A 365 8.97 17.44 11.80
CA GLU A 365 8.56 18.45 10.83
C GLU A 365 9.51 18.50 9.62
N GLU A 366 10.82 18.53 9.84
CA GLU A 366 11.80 18.56 8.76
C GLU A 366 11.85 17.24 7.95
N LEU A 367 11.64 16.10 8.61
CA LEU A 367 11.47 14.82 7.92
C LEU A 367 10.23 14.84 7.03
N THR A 368 9.07 15.26 7.53
CA THR A 368 7.82 15.33 6.75
C THR A 368 7.91 16.27 5.57
N LYS A 369 8.59 17.43 5.72
CA LYS A 369 8.91 18.36 4.63
C LYS A 369 9.84 17.70 3.59
N SER A 370 10.93 17.07 4.03
CA SER A 370 11.89 16.41 3.13
C SER A 370 11.25 15.30 2.30
N PHE A 371 10.27 14.60 2.86
CA PHE A 371 9.50 13.57 2.18
C PHE A 371 8.28 14.10 1.43
N LYS A 372 7.97 15.38 1.54
CA LYS A 372 6.79 16.01 0.92
C LYS A 372 5.47 15.32 1.28
N ILE A 373 5.32 14.92 2.55
CA ILE A 373 4.18 14.13 3.00
C ILE A 373 2.86 14.87 2.75
N GLU A 374 2.80 16.17 3.04
CA GLU A 374 1.58 16.97 2.86
C GLU A 374 1.23 17.18 1.39
N GLU A 375 2.22 17.41 0.53
CA GLU A 375 2.03 17.54 -0.93
C GLU A 375 1.48 16.23 -1.52
N GLU A 376 2.08 15.10 -1.18
CA GLU A 376 1.66 13.75 -1.63
C GLU A 376 0.26 13.39 -1.10
N LEU A 377 -0.06 13.79 0.15
CA LEU A 377 -1.39 13.59 0.71
C LEU A 377 -2.45 14.39 -0.06
N ASN A 378 -2.18 15.65 -0.35
CA ASN A 378 -3.10 16.51 -1.10
C ASN A 378 -3.32 15.95 -2.52
N GLN A 379 -2.26 15.45 -3.17
CA GLN A 379 -2.37 14.79 -4.46
C GLN A 379 -3.22 13.52 -4.37
N LEU A 380 -2.98 12.68 -3.36
CA LEU A 380 -3.75 11.45 -3.13
C LEU A 380 -5.23 11.75 -2.86
N ASN A 381 -5.55 12.80 -2.07
CA ASN A 381 -6.93 13.23 -1.82
C ASN A 381 -7.65 13.51 -3.13
N PHE A 382 -7.01 14.29 -4.01
CA PHE A 382 -7.55 14.59 -5.33
C PHE A 382 -7.80 13.33 -6.17
N GLU A 383 -6.82 12.42 -6.23
CA GLU A 383 -6.93 11.16 -6.96
C GLU A 383 -8.07 10.27 -6.42
N VAL A 384 -8.20 10.17 -5.10
CA VAL A 384 -9.26 9.39 -4.43
C VAL A 384 -10.63 9.97 -4.73
N ASP A 385 -10.80 11.30 -4.64
CA ASP A 385 -12.06 11.98 -4.87
C ASP A 385 -12.51 11.82 -6.34
N GLU A 386 -11.62 12.03 -7.31
CA GLU A 386 -11.93 11.85 -8.73
C GLU A 386 -12.39 10.42 -9.06
N VAL A 387 -11.66 9.44 -8.54
CA VAL A 387 -11.95 8.02 -8.81
C VAL A 387 -13.23 7.59 -8.08
N HIS A 388 -13.50 8.12 -6.89
CA HIS A 388 -14.74 7.88 -6.15
C HIS A 388 -15.95 8.50 -6.88
N GLU A 389 -15.84 9.74 -7.36
CA GLU A 389 -16.88 10.39 -8.16
C GLU A 389 -17.18 9.59 -9.44
N TYR A 390 -16.14 9.15 -10.15
CA TYR A 390 -16.31 8.32 -11.34
C TYR A 390 -17.01 6.99 -11.03
N ALA A 391 -16.66 6.32 -9.93
CA ALA A 391 -17.32 5.07 -9.51
C ALA A 391 -18.80 5.29 -9.21
N THR A 392 -19.11 6.37 -8.50
CA THR A 392 -20.48 6.75 -8.16
C THR A 392 -21.31 7.00 -9.44
N LEU A 393 -20.76 7.70 -10.41
CA LEU A 393 -21.42 7.90 -11.72
C LEU A 393 -21.67 6.59 -12.46
N VAL A 394 -20.71 5.64 -12.43
CA VAL A 394 -20.86 4.31 -13.04
C VAL A 394 -21.96 3.51 -12.34
N GLU A 395 -22.03 3.55 -11.03
CA GLU A 395 -23.06 2.86 -10.24
C GLU A 395 -24.44 3.46 -10.44
N GLN A 396 -24.55 4.79 -10.44
CA GLN A 396 -25.80 5.50 -10.75
C GLN A 396 -26.31 5.15 -12.14
N ALA A 397 -25.42 5.12 -13.14
CA ALA A 397 -25.79 4.70 -14.48
C ALA A 397 -26.32 3.24 -14.54
N ALA A 398 -25.69 2.34 -13.79
CA ALA A 398 -26.13 0.94 -13.69
C ALA A 398 -27.49 0.82 -12.97
N SER A 399 -27.67 1.57 -11.88
CA SER A 399 -28.91 1.63 -11.10
C SER A 399 -30.05 2.21 -11.96
N THR A 400 -29.80 3.32 -12.66
CA THR A 400 -30.78 3.93 -13.57
C THR A 400 -31.24 2.95 -14.64
N LEU A 401 -30.35 2.10 -15.17
CA LEU A 401 -30.74 1.05 -16.13
C LEU A 401 -31.65 0.01 -15.50
N LYS A 402 -31.38 -0.42 -14.25
CA LYS A 402 -32.25 -1.37 -13.52
C LYS A 402 -33.64 -0.79 -13.28
N VAL A 403 -33.71 0.48 -12.82
CA VAL A 403 -34.98 1.18 -12.61
C VAL A 403 -35.75 1.32 -13.91
N GLN A 404 -35.10 1.68 -15.01
CA GLN A 404 -35.76 1.79 -16.33
C GLN A 404 -36.33 0.44 -16.79
N LEU A 405 -35.59 -0.68 -16.59
CA LEU A 405 -36.09 -2.01 -16.91
C LEU A 405 -37.31 -2.37 -16.05
N LEU A 406 -37.27 -2.07 -14.75
CA LEU A 406 -38.41 -2.28 -13.85
C LEU A 406 -39.62 -1.45 -14.25
N THR A 407 -39.42 -0.18 -14.64
CA THR A 407 -40.47 0.73 -15.13
C THR A 407 -41.09 0.17 -16.39
N ILE A 408 -40.30 -0.31 -17.34
CA ILE A 408 -40.80 -0.93 -18.58
C ILE A 408 -41.63 -2.18 -18.26
N ALA A 409 -41.13 -3.04 -17.38
CA ALA A 409 -41.84 -4.26 -16.97
C ALA A 409 -43.16 -3.89 -16.26
N GLY A 410 -43.12 -2.92 -15.34
CA GLY A 410 -44.33 -2.42 -14.67
C GLY A 410 -45.35 -1.87 -15.63
N ALA A 411 -44.94 -1.00 -16.55
CA ALA A 411 -45.82 -0.43 -17.58
C ALA A 411 -46.43 -1.52 -18.48
N ALA A 412 -45.68 -2.53 -18.84
CA ALA A 412 -46.15 -3.68 -19.63
C ALA A 412 -47.23 -4.51 -18.90
N LEU A 413 -47.18 -4.57 -17.57
CA LEU A 413 -48.14 -5.35 -16.75
C LEU A 413 -49.42 -4.54 -16.37
N VAL A 414 -49.40 -3.21 -16.44
CA VAL A 414 -50.55 -2.37 -16.05
C VAL A 414 -51.78 -2.65 -16.92
N LEU A 415 -51.65 -2.67 -18.24
CA LEU A 415 -52.76 -2.94 -19.15
C LEU A 415 -53.36 -4.34 -18.97
N PRO A 416 -52.60 -5.44 -18.95
CA PRO A 416 -53.14 -6.76 -18.65
C PRO A 416 -53.84 -6.81 -17.29
N SER A 417 -53.25 -6.22 -16.25
CA SER A 417 -53.83 -6.21 -14.90
C SER A 417 -55.13 -5.44 -14.87
N PHE A 418 -55.20 -4.30 -15.55
CA PHE A 418 -56.46 -3.53 -15.67
C PHE A 418 -57.54 -4.31 -16.40
N VAL A 419 -57.21 -4.93 -17.54
CA VAL A 419 -58.19 -5.68 -18.34
C VAL A 419 -58.66 -6.92 -17.59
N THR A 420 -57.77 -7.68 -16.98
CA THR A 420 -58.16 -8.86 -16.18
C THR A 420 -58.96 -8.46 -14.96
N GLY A 421 -58.63 -7.37 -14.28
CA GLY A 421 -59.40 -6.80 -13.16
C GLY A 421 -60.80 -6.36 -13.61
N PHE A 422 -60.92 -5.69 -14.75
CA PHE A 422 -62.18 -5.27 -15.32
C PHE A 422 -63.10 -6.48 -15.65
N PHE A 423 -62.54 -7.49 -16.31
CA PHE A 423 -63.30 -8.70 -16.62
C PHE A 423 -63.60 -9.54 -15.36
N GLY A 424 -62.82 -9.42 -14.28
CA GLY A 424 -63.05 -10.06 -12.99
C GLY A 424 -64.23 -9.44 -12.20
N MET A 425 -64.64 -8.24 -12.53
CA MET A 425 -65.85 -7.63 -12.00
C MET A 425 -67.07 -8.28 -12.70
N ASN A 426 -67.95 -8.93 -11.97
CA ASN A 426 -69.12 -9.67 -12.49
C ASN A 426 -70.13 -8.82 -13.30
N ILE A 427 -69.72 -7.72 -13.85
CA ILE A 427 -70.57 -6.77 -14.61
C ILE A 427 -70.96 -7.34 -15.97
N PHE A 428 -70.11 -8.15 -16.60
CA PHE A 428 -70.28 -8.69 -17.95
C PHE A 428 -70.37 -10.24 -17.94
N LYS A 429 -70.96 -10.83 -16.91
CA LYS A 429 -70.95 -12.29 -16.70
C LYS A 429 -71.60 -13.04 -17.87
N GLU A 430 -72.71 -12.56 -18.41
CA GLU A 430 -73.44 -13.22 -19.48
C GLU A 430 -72.68 -13.09 -20.82
N GLU A 431 -72.15 -11.92 -21.15
CA GLU A 431 -71.32 -11.70 -22.33
C GLU A 431 -70.01 -12.52 -22.29
N ALA A 432 -69.37 -12.59 -21.14
CA ALA A 432 -68.16 -13.39 -20.98
C ALA A 432 -68.38 -14.88 -21.20
N LEU A 433 -69.51 -15.42 -20.76
CA LEU A 433 -69.90 -16.82 -21.03
C LEU A 433 -70.12 -17.04 -22.53
N HIS A 434 -70.80 -16.15 -23.21
CA HIS A 434 -71.04 -16.22 -24.67
C HIS A 434 -69.73 -16.16 -25.49
N TRP A 435 -68.75 -15.31 -25.10
CA TRP A 435 -67.45 -15.26 -25.74
C TRP A 435 -66.64 -16.51 -25.54
N TRP A 436 -66.73 -17.16 -24.36
CA TRP A 436 -66.06 -18.40 -24.06
C TRP A 436 -66.51 -19.58 -24.90
N GLU A 437 -67.79 -19.69 -25.11
CA GLU A 437 -68.41 -20.74 -25.94
C GLU A 437 -68.04 -20.61 -27.43
N HIS A 438 -67.89 -19.42 -27.96
CA HIS A 438 -67.63 -19.14 -29.38
C HIS A 438 -66.12 -18.96 -29.72
N LYS A 439 -65.21 -19.37 -28.82
CA LYS A 439 -63.75 -19.20 -29.01
C LYS A 439 -63.33 -17.75 -29.27
N GLN A 440 -64.14 -16.77 -29.08
CA GLN A 440 -63.86 -15.34 -29.25
C GLN A 440 -62.93 -14.84 -28.10
N VAL A 441 -62.77 -15.58 -27.00
CA VAL A 441 -61.87 -15.27 -25.92
C VAL A 441 -60.44 -15.12 -26.38
N ILE A 442 -59.98 -15.94 -27.30
CA ILE A 442 -58.62 -15.86 -27.85
C ILE A 442 -58.43 -14.54 -28.58
N LEU A 443 -59.44 -14.13 -29.37
CA LEU A 443 -59.37 -12.87 -30.11
C LEU A 443 -59.36 -11.66 -29.14
N TRP A 444 -60.20 -11.69 -28.13
CA TRP A 444 -60.30 -10.65 -27.11
C TRP A 444 -59.00 -10.54 -26.31
N LEU A 445 -58.48 -11.60 -25.78
CA LEU A 445 -57.19 -11.63 -25.10
C LEU A 445 -56.05 -11.11 -25.95
N ASN A 446 -56.06 -11.52 -27.21
CA ASN A 446 -55.04 -11.05 -28.16
C ASN A 446 -55.14 -9.52 -28.39
N SER A 447 -56.37 -9.02 -28.67
CA SER A 447 -56.61 -7.61 -29.06
C SER A 447 -56.48 -6.63 -27.87
N TYR A 448 -56.95 -7.00 -26.69
CA TYR A 448 -57.01 -6.11 -25.55
C TYR A 448 -55.89 -6.27 -24.54
N VAL A 449 -55.20 -7.42 -24.54
CA VAL A 449 -54.11 -7.65 -23.62
C VAL A 449 -52.75 -7.73 -24.33
N LEU A 450 -52.64 -8.65 -25.28
CA LEU A 450 -51.31 -8.97 -25.84
C LEU A 450 -50.84 -7.86 -26.80
N LEU A 451 -51.70 -7.38 -27.66
CA LEU A 451 -51.35 -6.37 -28.66
C LEU A 451 -51.01 -5.01 -28.05
N PRO A 452 -51.78 -4.46 -27.12
CA PRO A 452 -51.41 -3.22 -26.42
C PRO A 452 -50.13 -3.32 -25.60
N THR A 453 -49.91 -4.45 -24.89
CA THR A 453 -48.67 -4.68 -24.14
C THR A 453 -47.45 -4.77 -25.04
N LEU A 454 -47.58 -5.39 -26.21
CA LEU A 454 -46.51 -5.46 -27.19
C LEU A 454 -46.19 -4.07 -27.78
N VAL A 455 -47.20 -3.23 -28.05
CA VAL A 455 -47.00 -1.87 -28.53
C VAL A 455 -46.28 -0.99 -27.50
N VAL A 456 -46.73 -1.03 -26.23
CA VAL A 456 -46.10 -0.26 -25.14
C VAL A 456 -44.65 -0.71 -24.91
N THR A 457 -44.40 -2.01 -24.86
CA THR A 457 -43.05 -2.53 -24.68
C THR A 457 -42.14 -2.25 -25.88
N ALA A 458 -42.65 -2.32 -27.11
CA ALA A 458 -41.93 -1.93 -28.31
C ALA A 458 -41.57 -0.43 -28.30
N PHE A 459 -42.48 0.43 -27.92
CA PHE A 459 -42.23 1.87 -27.79
C PHE A 459 -41.17 2.18 -26.75
N CYS A 460 -41.25 1.59 -25.55
CA CYS A 460 -40.27 1.77 -24.48
C CYS A 460 -38.86 1.22 -24.83
N THR A 461 -38.78 0.20 -25.65
CA THR A 461 -37.49 -0.41 -26.04
C THR A 461 -36.88 0.21 -27.32
N TRP A 462 -37.66 0.92 -28.12
CA TRP A 462 -37.23 1.54 -29.40
C TRP A 462 -36.16 2.61 -29.21
N THR A 463 -36.17 3.30 -28.09
CA THR A 463 -35.30 4.47 -27.82
C THR A 463 -33.86 4.09 -27.49
N LYS A 464 -33.51 2.81 -27.26
CA LYS A 464 -32.15 2.37 -26.87
C LYS A 464 -31.42 1.56 -27.93
N ARG A 465 -30.44 2.18 -28.55
CA ARG A 465 -29.86 1.75 -29.84
C ARG A 465 -28.73 0.72 -29.84
N ARG A 466 -28.11 0.21 -28.76
CA ARG A 466 -26.78 -0.44 -28.92
C ARG A 466 -26.38 -1.68 -28.10
N HIS A 467 -27.23 -2.42 -27.40
CA HIS A 467 -26.79 -3.64 -26.71
C HIS A 467 -27.41 -4.91 -27.29
N ILE A 468 -26.58 -5.98 -27.43
CA ILE A 468 -26.97 -7.31 -27.91
C ILE A 468 -28.20 -7.86 -27.17
N LYS A 469 -28.30 -7.65 -25.85
CA LYS A 469 -29.47 -8.02 -25.03
C LYS A 469 -30.78 -7.36 -25.51
N TYR A 470 -30.73 -6.10 -25.94
CA TYR A 470 -31.88 -5.40 -26.51
C TYR A 470 -32.23 -5.87 -27.93
N PHE A 471 -31.22 -6.36 -28.67
CA PHE A 471 -31.48 -6.96 -29.98
C PHE A 471 -32.28 -8.25 -29.86
N VAL A 472 -31.89 -9.15 -28.92
CA VAL A 472 -32.63 -10.39 -28.64
C VAL A 472 -34.06 -10.08 -28.17
N MET A 473 -34.22 -9.09 -27.26
CA MET A 473 -35.54 -8.67 -26.79
C MET A 473 -36.42 -8.10 -27.94
N LYS A 474 -35.84 -7.32 -28.83
CA LYS A 474 -36.54 -6.82 -30.01
C LYS A 474 -36.97 -7.96 -30.93
N LEU A 475 -36.10 -8.95 -31.15
CA LEU A 475 -36.41 -10.12 -31.99
C LEU A 475 -37.59 -10.92 -31.39
N VAL A 476 -37.59 -11.15 -30.07
CA VAL A 476 -38.68 -11.83 -29.34
C VAL A 476 -40.00 -11.00 -29.50
N MET A 477 -39.93 -9.67 -29.34
CA MET A 477 -41.08 -8.81 -29.48
C MET A 477 -41.67 -8.84 -30.90
N ILE A 478 -40.80 -8.81 -31.92
CA ILE A 478 -41.23 -8.91 -33.30
C ILE A 478 -41.92 -10.27 -33.57
N THR A 479 -41.36 -11.36 -33.06
CA THR A 479 -41.97 -12.72 -33.23
C THR A 479 -43.33 -12.81 -32.53
N LEU A 480 -43.45 -12.26 -31.29
CA LEU A 480 -44.74 -12.21 -30.57
C LEU A 480 -45.75 -11.33 -31.27
N PHE A 481 -45.33 -10.20 -31.85
CA PHE A 481 -46.20 -9.33 -32.63
C PHE A 481 -46.73 -10.04 -33.91
N LEU A 482 -45.88 -10.77 -34.63
CA LEU A 482 -46.28 -11.54 -35.80
C LEU A 482 -47.27 -12.68 -35.42
N VAL A 483 -47.03 -13.37 -34.30
CA VAL A 483 -47.96 -14.39 -33.83
C VAL A 483 -49.28 -13.78 -33.43
N SER A 484 -49.31 -12.63 -32.75
CA SER A 484 -50.51 -11.91 -32.41
C SER A 484 -51.29 -11.49 -33.66
N MET A 485 -50.59 -11.02 -34.69
CA MET A 485 -51.20 -10.62 -35.97
C MET A 485 -51.84 -11.82 -36.69
N ILE A 486 -51.15 -12.99 -36.72
CA ILE A 486 -51.67 -14.22 -37.31
C ILE A 486 -52.92 -14.71 -36.55
N VAL A 487 -52.93 -14.65 -35.22
CA VAL A 487 -54.09 -14.97 -34.37
C VAL A 487 -55.25 -14.07 -34.68
N THR A 488 -55.03 -12.75 -34.81
CA THR A 488 -56.08 -11.75 -35.14
C THR A 488 -56.69 -12.03 -36.54
N ILE A 489 -55.86 -12.36 -37.53
CA ILE A 489 -56.33 -12.66 -38.89
C ILE A 489 -57.12 -13.96 -38.88
N LYS A 490 -56.60 -15.03 -38.28
CA LYS A 490 -57.24 -16.37 -38.27
C LYS A 490 -58.57 -16.40 -37.55
N TYR A 491 -58.70 -15.70 -36.44
CA TYR A 491 -59.91 -15.70 -35.61
C TYR A 491 -60.81 -14.48 -35.79
N GLY A 492 -60.28 -13.38 -36.38
CA GLY A 492 -61.04 -12.16 -36.64
C GLY A 492 -61.67 -12.05 -38.03
N CYS A 493 -61.05 -12.67 -39.04
CA CYS A 493 -61.56 -12.62 -40.42
C CYS A 493 -62.36 -13.87 -40.84
N GLY A 494 -62.57 -14.82 -39.92
CA GLY A 494 -63.45 -15.95 -40.18
C GLY A 494 -62.98 -16.94 -41.24
N VAL A 495 -61.64 -17.01 -41.49
CA VAL A 495 -61.03 -17.99 -42.39
C VAL A 495 -60.56 -19.21 -41.61
#